data_e32fafcfa99d3f8ec09e2783e7c1f339
#
_entry.id   e32fafcfa99d3f8ec09e2783e7c1f339
#
_cell.length_a   1.000
_cell.length_b   1.000
_cell.length_c   1.000
_cell.angle_alpha   90.00
_cell.angle_beta   90.00
_cell.angle_gamma   90.00
#
_symmetry.space_group_name_H-M   'P 1'
#
loop_
_entity.id
_entity.type
_entity.pdbx_description
1 polymer ?
#
loop_
_entity_poly.entity_id
_entity_poly.type
_entity_poly.pdbx_seq_one_letter_code
_entity_poly.pdbx_strand_id
1 'polypeptide(L)'
;MASDPEHPARLRNPLTKQKNTALDFAGLMKLAEQATVRFPKVMTCLNIGCPLGNGIWEGVPLRKIVWLTQPTKNFRRIHYYGYHNDDPQQLFQSSLPIGRVLEDLYDLPPVILCYKLNGQWLSPERGGPVRVVIPEAYGFKNIKWLTHMFLSNLATANDTYANGNNDVDSPLKTFCATLLAPSKTPARQPIPITGYAQVGISGLSRVQVWIHNSKDKLPQGDRFYSQAPWRDARILPPPQAWGGDIEGDQIPVDTLGFEKGRPQTWPMRLTKAHWAILHPGLPSGEYTLRSRTIDEKGNAQPLPRPYAKSGHAAIEQIEFTVG
;
A
#
# COMPACT_ATOMS: atom_id res chain seq x y z
N MET A 1 -3.83 8.91 23.71
CA MET A 1 -5.03 9.24 22.88
C MET A 1 -5.95 10.13 23.71
N ALA A 2 -6.29 11.28 23.17
CA ALA A 2 -7.08 12.29 23.87
C ALA A 2 -8.13 12.90 22.96
N SER A 3 -8.95 13.83 23.48
CA SER A 3 -9.81 14.70 22.68
C SER A 3 -8.96 15.74 21.96
N ASP A 4 -9.35 16.08 20.74
CA ASP A 4 -8.77 17.19 19.99
C ASP A 4 -8.99 18.50 20.77
N PRO A 5 -7.96 19.32 21.03
CA PRO A 5 -8.12 20.56 21.80
C PRO A 5 -8.93 21.63 21.08
N GLU A 6 -8.89 21.68 19.75
CA GLU A 6 -9.59 22.70 18.96
C GLU A 6 -10.99 22.23 18.52
N HIS A 7 -11.14 20.96 18.21
CA HIS A 7 -12.38 20.34 17.75
C HIS A 7 -12.75 19.12 18.61
N PRO A 8 -13.15 19.32 19.86
CA PRO A 8 -13.21 18.25 20.84
C PRO A 8 -14.29 17.21 20.56
N ALA A 9 -13.86 15.93 20.64
CA ALA A 9 -14.74 14.79 20.81
C ALA A 9 -14.98 14.53 22.30
N ARG A 10 -16.14 14.04 22.68
CA ARG A 10 -16.44 13.75 24.09
C ARG A 10 -15.98 12.34 24.48
N LEU A 11 -14.98 12.25 25.35
CA LEU A 11 -14.41 11.01 25.87
C LEU A 11 -14.66 10.90 27.39
N ARG A 12 -15.00 9.70 27.87
CA ARG A 12 -15.11 9.43 29.31
C ARG A 12 -13.75 9.09 29.94
N ASN A 13 -12.87 8.46 29.18
CA ASN A 13 -11.56 7.98 29.64
C ASN A 13 -10.43 8.38 28.70
N PRO A 14 -9.99 9.64 28.65
CA PRO A 14 -8.80 10.02 27.86
C PRO A 14 -7.56 9.28 28.36
N LEU A 15 -6.78 8.73 27.41
CA LEU A 15 -5.53 8.01 27.70
C LEU A 15 -4.36 9.01 27.65
N THR A 16 -4.06 9.66 28.76
CA THR A 16 -3.06 10.73 28.85
C THR A 16 -2.11 10.53 30.04
N LYS A 17 -0.88 11.09 29.90
CA LYS A 17 0.09 11.09 30.99
C LYS A 17 -0.41 11.89 32.20
N GLN A 18 -1.09 13.03 31.97
CA GLN A 18 -1.62 13.89 33.02
C GLN A 18 -2.64 13.18 33.92
N LYS A 19 -3.39 12.24 33.37
CA LYS A 19 -4.36 11.42 34.09
C LYS A 19 -3.81 10.07 34.56
N ASN A 20 -2.55 9.81 34.31
CA ASN A 20 -1.93 8.50 34.55
C ASN A 20 -2.66 7.32 33.91
N THR A 21 -3.28 7.56 32.75
CA THR A 21 -4.05 6.57 31.97
C THR A 21 -3.41 6.30 30.59
N ALA A 22 -2.25 6.89 30.32
CA ALA A 22 -1.58 6.71 29.03
C ALA A 22 -1.26 5.22 28.80
N LEU A 23 -1.53 4.77 27.56
CA LEU A 23 -1.13 3.43 27.16
C LEU A 23 0.36 3.44 26.82
N ASP A 24 1.15 2.76 27.61
CA ASP A 24 2.57 2.50 27.33
C ASP A 24 2.76 1.25 26.46
N PHE A 25 4.03 0.92 26.14
CA PHE A 25 4.32 -0.26 25.33
C PHE A 25 3.94 -1.57 26.03
N ALA A 26 4.12 -1.67 27.35
CA ALA A 26 3.74 -2.85 28.11
C ALA A 26 2.21 -3.06 28.09
N GLY A 27 1.45 -1.98 28.26
CA GLY A 27 0.00 -1.99 28.13
C GLY A 27 -0.48 -2.39 26.73
N LEU A 28 0.22 -1.92 25.66
CA LEU A 28 -0.05 -2.34 24.29
C LEU A 28 0.21 -3.84 24.11
N MET A 29 1.29 -4.38 24.67
CA MET A 29 1.60 -5.81 24.59
C MET A 29 0.57 -6.67 25.33
N LYS A 30 0.07 -6.21 26.46
CA LYS A 30 -1.04 -6.88 27.16
C LYS A 30 -2.33 -6.93 26.32
N LEU A 31 -2.62 -5.89 25.55
CA LEU A 31 -3.72 -5.92 24.58
C LEU A 31 -3.41 -6.85 23.39
N ALA A 32 -2.16 -6.95 22.99
CA ALA A 32 -1.73 -7.82 21.92
C ALA A 32 -1.95 -9.30 22.22
N GLU A 33 -1.81 -9.74 23.47
CA GLU A 33 -2.09 -11.11 23.89
C GLU A 33 -3.51 -11.57 23.52
N GLN A 34 -4.46 -10.62 23.45
CA GLN A 34 -5.88 -10.91 23.23
C GLN A 34 -6.38 -10.52 21.84
N ALA A 35 -5.66 -9.66 21.15
CA ALA A 35 -6.20 -9.00 19.95
C ALA A 35 -5.16 -8.72 18.85
N THR A 36 -4.11 -9.53 18.77
CA THR A 36 -3.13 -9.41 17.68
C THR A 36 -3.75 -9.77 16.35
N VAL A 37 -3.46 -8.97 15.34
CA VAL A 37 -3.81 -9.24 13.92
C VAL A 37 -2.56 -9.16 13.07
N ARG A 38 -2.49 -10.06 12.07
CA ARG A 38 -1.39 -10.15 11.10
C ARG A 38 -1.96 -10.15 9.70
N PHE A 39 -1.32 -9.40 8.79
CA PHE A 39 -1.68 -9.41 7.38
C PHE A 39 -0.51 -8.99 6.49
N PRO A 40 -0.42 -9.51 5.26
CA PRO A 40 0.55 -9.04 4.28
C PRO A 40 0.12 -7.69 3.72
N LYS A 41 1.08 -6.80 3.52
CA LYS A 41 0.85 -5.51 2.87
C LYS A 41 2.10 -5.01 2.19
N VAL A 42 1.92 -4.53 0.95
CA VAL A 42 2.93 -3.73 0.25
C VAL A 42 2.93 -2.29 0.77
N MET A 43 4.11 -1.76 1.04
CA MET A 43 4.29 -0.35 1.38
C MET A 43 4.73 0.41 0.15
N THR A 44 3.99 1.45 -0.24
CA THR A 44 4.29 2.28 -1.42
C THR A 44 4.09 3.74 -1.07
N CYS A 45 5.02 4.58 -1.51
CA CYS A 45 4.87 6.03 -1.40
C CYS A 45 3.87 6.54 -2.45
N LEU A 46 3.11 7.59 -2.11
CA LEU A 46 2.14 8.20 -3.03
C LEU A 46 2.80 8.77 -4.31
N ASN A 47 4.04 9.21 -4.20
CA ASN A 47 4.77 9.92 -5.25
C ASN A 47 5.73 9.03 -6.05
N ILE A 48 5.97 7.80 -5.61
CA ILE A 48 6.96 6.89 -6.21
C ILE A 48 6.23 5.79 -6.97
N GLY A 49 6.64 5.54 -8.20
CA GLY A 49 6.09 4.47 -9.05
C GLY A 49 6.62 3.07 -8.74
N CYS A 50 7.15 2.85 -7.53
CA CYS A 50 7.62 1.53 -7.12
C CYS A 50 7.30 1.25 -5.64
N PRO A 51 6.97 -0.01 -5.30
CA PRO A 51 6.81 -0.43 -3.92
C PRO A 51 8.12 -0.37 -3.14
N LEU A 52 8.05 0.13 -1.91
CA LEU A 52 9.20 0.19 -0.98
C LEU A 52 9.48 -1.15 -0.29
N GLY A 53 8.53 -2.08 -0.34
CA GLY A 53 8.65 -3.40 0.23
C GLY A 53 7.29 -4.06 0.47
N ASN A 54 7.30 -5.38 0.56
CA ASN A 54 6.15 -6.20 0.93
C ASN A 54 6.51 -6.97 2.20
N GLY A 55 5.58 -7.11 3.13
CA GLY A 55 5.86 -7.85 4.37
C GLY A 55 4.59 -8.15 5.14
N ILE A 56 4.73 -8.97 6.17
CA ILE A 56 3.66 -9.33 7.11
C ILE A 56 3.74 -8.38 8.30
N TRP A 57 2.70 -7.58 8.46
CA TRP A 57 2.57 -6.59 9.53
C TRP A 57 1.76 -7.16 10.67
N GLU A 58 2.24 -6.95 11.91
CA GLU A 58 1.61 -7.46 13.12
C GLU A 58 1.34 -6.31 14.10
N GLY A 59 0.12 -6.27 14.64
CA GLY A 59 -0.26 -5.22 15.56
C GLY A 59 -1.62 -5.42 16.23
N VAL A 60 -1.96 -4.48 17.10
CA VAL A 60 -3.27 -4.42 17.76
C VAL A 60 -4.23 -3.57 16.93
N PRO A 61 -5.46 -4.00 16.63
CA PRO A 61 -6.45 -3.18 15.95
C PRO A 61 -6.69 -1.85 16.69
N LEU A 62 -6.54 -0.74 15.93
CA LEU A 62 -6.65 0.61 16.51
C LEU A 62 -8.01 0.85 17.18
N ARG A 63 -9.08 0.21 16.68
CA ARG A 63 -10.42 0.28 17.31
C ARG A 63 -10.41 -0.15 18.78
N LYS A 64 -9.56 -1.11 19.18
CA LYS A 64 -9.43 -1.54 20.59
C LYS A 64 -8.95 -0.40 21.47
N ILE A 65 -8.00 0.39 20.98
CA ILE A 65 -7.47 1.54 21.71
C ILE A 65 -8.48 2.69 21.73
N VAL A 66 -9.22 2.91 20.64
CA VAL A 66 -10.30 3.91 20.58
C VAL A 66 -11.35 3.59 21.63
N TRP A 67 -11.79 2.34 21.74
CA TRP A 67 -12.80 1.94 22.73
C TRP A 67 -12.34 2.06 24.19
N LEU A 68 -11.06 1.96 24.48
CA LEU A 68 -10.53 2.25 25.81
C LEU A 68 -10.77 3.70 26.25
N THR A 69 -10.87 4.65 25.29
CA THR A 69 -11.17 6.04 25.59
C THR A 69 -12.64 6.29 25.94
N GLN A 70 -13.52 5.31 25.74
CA GLN A 70 -14.96 5.40 25.94
C GLN A 70 -15.56 6.64 25.26
N PRO A 71 -15.42 6.77 23.92
CA PRO A 71 -15.95 7.92 23.22
C PRO A 71 -17.48 7.90 23.22
N THR A 72 -18.11 9.07 23.39
CA THR A 72 -19.58 9.15 23.54
C THR A 72 -20.25 9.97 22.45
N LYS A 73 -19.66 11.08 22.05
CA LYS A 73 -20.23 12.01 21.08
C LYS A 73 -19.15 12.76 20.30
N ASN A 74 -19.54 13.23 19.14
CA ASN A 74 -18.79 14.21 18.35
C ASN A 74 -17.39 13.74 17.98
N PHE A 75 -17.24 12.50 17.52
CA PHE A 75 -15.98 12.02 16.97
C PHE A 75 -16.18 11.56 15.53
N ARG A 76 -15.51 12.27 14.61
CA ARG A 76 -15.61 12.07 13.17
C ARG A 76 -14.33 11.52 12.56
N ARG A 77 -13.18 11.94 13.12
CA ARG A 77 -11.86 11.54 12.67
C ARG A 77 -10.96 11.21 13.84
N ILE A 78 -9.95 10.41 13.55
CA ILE A 78 -8.78 10.26 14.38
C ILE A 78 -7.62 10.98 13.69
N HIS A 79 -7.00 11.92 14.38
CA HIS A 79 -5.75 12.55 13.97
C HIS A 79 -4.60 11.86 14.72
N TYR A 80 -3.52 11.51 14.04
CA TYR A 80 -2.38 10.83 14.63
C TYR A 80 -1.09 11.44 14.14
N TYR A 81 -0.09 11.45 15.03
CA TYR A 81 1.13 12.21 14.90
C TYR A 81 2.33 11.32 15.17
N GLY A 82 3.38 11.50 14.36
CA GLY A 82 4.66 10.84 14.53
C GLY A 82 5.79 11.85 14.66
N TYR A 83 6.87 11.43 15.29
CA TYR A 83 8.10 12.19 15.29
C TYR A 83 8.59 12.45 13.84
N HIS A 84 9.08 13.63 13.57
CA HIS A 84 9.61 13.99 12.26
C HIS A 84 11.09 14.46 12.35
N ASN A 85 11.33 15.39 13.25
CA ASN A 85 12.66 15.94 13.56
C ASN A 85 12.65 16.50 15.00
N ASP A 86 13.72 17.18 15.39
CA ASP A 86 13.85 17.75 16.75
C ASP A 86 12.98 19.00 17.00
N ASP A 87 12.27 19.50 15.98
CA ASP A 87 11.30 20.58 16.13
C ASP A 87 9.91 20.01 16.48
N PRO A 88 9.42 20.20 17.71
CA PRO A 88 8.11 19.67 18.11
C PRO A 88 6.93 20.31 17.38
N GLN A 89 7.12 21.39 16.64
CA GLN A 89 6.10 22.01 15.81
C GLN A 89 6.01 21.38 14.41
N GLN A 90 7.02 20.59 14.01
CA GLN A 90 7.08 19.94 12.71
C GLN A 90 6.74 18.44 12.80
N LEU A 91 5.68 18.09 13.50
CA LEU A 91 5.22 16.70 13.57
C LEU A 91 4.71 16.23 12.21
N PHE A 92 5.04 15.00 11.85
CA PHE A 92 4.41 14.35 10.73
C PHE A 92 3.02 13.88 11.15
N GLN A 93 1.99 14.33 10.44
CA GLN A 93 0.60 14.09 10.83
C GLN A 93 -0.23 13.50 9.71
N SER A 94 -1.20 12.68 10.09
CA SER A 94 -2.21 12.15 9.20
C SER A 94 -3.50 11.86 9.96
N SER A 95 -4.53 11.50 9.24
CA SER A 95 -5.84 11.24 9.83
C SER A 95 -6.62 10.18 9.06
N LEU A 96 -7.62 9.60 9.74
CA LEU A 96 -8.60 8.70 9.15
C LEU A 96 -10.01 9.07 9.57
N PRO A 97 -11.02 8.89 8.69
CA PRO A 97 -12.42 8.88 9.11
C PRO A 97 -12.60 7.81 10.20
N ILE A 98 -13.36 8.14 11.24
CA ILE A 98 -13.53 7.22 12.37
C ILE A 98 -14.20 5.90 11.98
N GLY A 99 -15.11 5.92 11.01
CA GLY A 99 -15.75 4.71 10.49
C GLY A 99 -14.73 3.69 9.98
N ARG A 100 -13.65 4.14 9.28
CA ARG A 100 -12.60 3.23 8.82
C ARG A 100 -11.80 2.60 9.97
N VAL A 101 -11.72 3.27 11.10
CA VAL A 101 -11.00 2.75 12.28
C VAL A 101 -11.86 1.76 13.07
N LEU A 102 -13.17 2.01 13.16
CA LEU A 102 -14.10 1.19 13.93
C LEU A 102 -14.57 -0.05 13.16
N GLU A 103 -14.65 0.05 11.84
CA GLU A 103 -15.21 -0.97 10.97
C GLU A 103 -14.21 -1.39 9.89
N ASP A 104 -14.19 -2.68 9.56
CA ASP A 104 -13.38 -3.22 8.48
C ASP A 104 -14.25 -3.32 7.23
N LEU A 105 -13.94 -2.50 6.22
CA LEU A 105 -14.69 -2.42 4.97
C LEU A 105 -14.22 -3.48 3.98
N TYR A 106 -15.15 -4.13 3.28
CA TYR A 106 -14.88 -5.02 2.13
C TYR A 106 -13.82 -6.09 2.40
N ASP A 107 -13.90 -6.76 3.53
CA ASP A 107 -12.92 -7.77 3.97
C ASP A 107 -11.48 -7.26 4.11
N LEU A 108 -11.31 -5.95 4.26
CA LEU A 108 -10.01 -5.36 4.53
C LEU A 108 -9.55 -5.71 5.95
N PRO A 109 -8.26 -5.95 6.15
CA PRO A 109 -7.70 -6.04 7.50
C PRO A 109 -7.97 -4.76 8.29
N PRO A 110 -8.01 -4.82 9.63
CA PRO A 110 -8.15 -3.64 10.47
C PRO A 110 -6.94 -2.71 10.35
N VAL A 111 -7.17 -1.42 10.64
CA VAL A 111 -6.09 -0.49 10.95
C VAL A 111 -5.44 -0.92 12.26
N ILE A 112 -4.11 -1.01 12.31
CA ILE A 112 -3.38 -1.49 13.48
C ILE A 112 -2.37 -0.50 14.03
N LEU A 113 -2.16 -0.56 15.35
CA LEU A 113 -0.91 -0.12 15.97
C LEU A 113 0.10 -1.25 15.84
N CYS A 114 0.97 -1.11 14.86
CA CYS A 114 1.93 -2.13 14.47
C CYS A 114 3.19 -2.03 15.34
N TYR A 115 3.69 -3.19 15.79
CA TYR A 115 4.90 -3.34 16.59
C TYR A 115 5.89 -4.38 16.03
N LYS A 116 5.47 -5.22 15.07
CA LYS A 116 6.35 -6.16 14.36
C LYS A 116 6.13 -6.12 12.83
N LEU A 117 7.20 -6.42 12.13
CA LEU A 117 7.22 -6.65 10.69
C LEU A 117 7.99 -7.94 10.43
N ASN A 118 7.40 -8.87 9.68
CA ASN A 118 7.99 -10.16 9.37
C ASN A 118 8.43 -10.93 10.62
N GLY A 119 7.58 -10.95 11.66
CA GLY A 119 7.85 -11.62 12.94
C GLY A 119 8.87 -10.93 13.85
N GLN A 120 9.58 -9.91 13.37
CA GLN A 120 10.61 -9.18 14.12
C GLN A 120 10.04 -7.86 14.68
N TRP A 121 10.51 -7.43 15.84
CA TRP A 121 10.19 -6.13 16.39
C TRP A 121 10.59 -5.02 15.41
N LEU A 122 9.77 -3.97 15.34
CA LEU A 122 10.09 -2.85 14.46
C LEU A 122 11.41 -2.19 14.87
N SER A 123 12.36 -2.15 13.95
CA SER A 123 13.56 -1.37 14.13
C SER A 123 13.26 0.14 14.12
N PRO A 124 14.14 0.99 14.64
CA PRO A 124 13.98 2.45 14.57
C PRO A 124 13.70 2.94 13.13
N GLU A 125 14.42 2.42 12.13
CA GLU A 125 14.27 2.83 10.71
C GLU A 125 12.90 2.44 10.15
N ARG A 126 12.27 1.38 10.69
CA ARG A 126 10.93 0.92 10.32
C ARG A 126 9.83 1.61 11.11
N GLY A 127 10.19 2.53 12.03
CA GLY A 127 9.26 3.32 12.82
C GLY A 127 8.93 2.74 14.18
N GLY A 128 9.81 1.88 14.72
CA GLY A 128 9.68 1.34 16.07
C GLY A 128 9.76 2.41 17.16
N PRO A 129 9.23 2.11 18.35
CA PRO A 129 8.62 0.84 18.74
C PRO A 129 7.21 0.60 18.18
N VAL A 130 6.48 1.65 17.79
CA VAL A 130 5.08 1.56 17.32
C VAL A 130 4.84 2.50 16.14
N ARG A 131 4.13 2.01 15.15
CA ARG A 131 3.64 2.81 14.03
C ARG A 131 2.18 2.49 13.71
N VAL A 132 1.50 3.40 13.00
CA VAL A 132 0.19 3.11 12.41
C VAL A 132 0.40 2.35 11.10
N VAL A 133 -0.40 1.29 10.86
CA VAL A 133 -0.47 0.63 9.55
C VAL A 133 -1.92 0.51 9.12
N ILE A 134 -2.20 1.09 7.94
CA ILE A 134 -3.50 1.06 7.27
C ILE A 134 -3.35 0.17 6.03
N PRO A 135 -4.08 -0.94 5.92
CA PRO A 135 -3.87 -1.93 4.84
C PRO A 135 -3.88 -1.34 3.44
N GLU A 136 -4.89 -0.57 3.11
CA GLU A 136 -5.14 -0.02 1.78
C GLU A 136 -4.44 1.31 1.49
N ALA A 137 -3.80 1.94 2.49
CA ALA A 137 -3.26 3.28 2.32
C ALA A 137 -1.80 3.30 1.85
N TYR A 138 -1.44 4.37 1.16
CA TYR A 138 -0.04 4.71 0.84
C TYR A 138 0.79 5.03 2.08
N GLY A 139 2.12 5.05 1.92
CA GLY A 139 3.10 5.16 3.00
C GLY A 139 2.90 6.34 3.94
N PHE A 140 2.46 7.49 3.43
CA PHE A 140 2.28 8.71 4.25
C PHE A 140 1.18 8.58 5.32
N LYS A 141 0.17 7.72 5.10
CA LYS A 141 -0.83 7.37 6.12
C LYS A 141 -0.28 6.45 7.21
N ASN A 142 0.78 5.69 6.90
CA ASN A 142 1.35 4.68 7.78
C ASN A 142 2.46 5.29 8.63
N ILE A 143 2.09 6.22 9.54
CA ILE A 143 3.03 7.05 10.30
C ILE A 143 3.92 6.21 11.20
N LYS A 144 5.24 6.47 11.09
CA LYS A 144 6.30 5.92 11.93
C LYS A 144 6.41 6.71 13.25
N TRP A 145 7.05 6.10 14.25
CA TRP A 145 7.41 6.76 15.52
C TRP A 145 6.21 7.49 16.13
N LEU A 146 5.10 6.75 16.28
CA LEU A 146 3.84 7.29 16.77
C LEU A 146 4.03 7.96 18.14
N THR A 147 3.63 9.20 18.28
CA THR A 147 3.73 9.98 19.52
C THR A 147 2.38 10.09 20.23
N HIS A 148 1.34 10.55 19.54
CA HIS A 148 0.03 10.75 20.13
C HIS A 148 -1.09 10.73 19.08
N MET A 149 -2.33 10.68 19.55
CA MET A 149 -3.53 10.69 18.74
C MET A 149 -4.61 11.54 19.37
N PHE A 150 -5.43 12.20 18.53
CA PHE A 150 -6.62 12.93 18.96
C PHE A 150 -7.87 12.39 18.28
N LEU A 151 -8.94 12.21 19.04
CA LEU A 151 -10.29 12.03 18.51
C LEU A 151 -10.92 13.41 18.32
N SER A 152 -11.30 13.72 17.09
CA SER A 152 -11.74 15.03 16.66
C SER A 152 -13.17 15.00 16.12
N ASN A 153 -13.89 16.09 16.33
CA ASN A 153 -15.19 16.37 15.68
C ASN A 153 -15.02 16.97 14.27
N LEU A 154 -13.80 17.29 13.85
CA LEU A 154 -13.51 17.81 12.52
C LEU A 154 -13.66 16.69 11.47
N ALA A 155 -14.35 16.99 10.37
CA ALA A 155 -14.53 16.03 9.27
C ALA A 155 -13.36 16.06 8.27
N THR A 156 -12.65 17.19 8.17
CA THR A 156 -11.56 17.39 7.21
C THR A 156 -10.26 16.69 7.64
N ALA A 157 -9.49 16.25 6.66
CA ALA A 157 -8.16 15.68 6.89
C ALA A 157 -7.15 16.76 7.31
N ASN A 158 -6.25 16.41 8.24
CA ASN A 158 -5.15 17.27 8.68
C ASN A 158 -3.78 16.73 8.21
N ASP A 159 -3.75 15.89 7.22
CA ASP A 159 -2.52 15.24 6.77
C ASP A 159 -1.46 16.27 6.34
N THR A 160 -0.20 16.02 6.65
CA THR A 160 0.94 16.85 6.23
C THR A 160 0.91 17.13 4.72
N TYR A 161 0.38 16.19 3.93
CA TYR A 161 0.25 16.30 2.48
C TYR A 161 -1.15 16.68 1.99
N ALA A 162 -2.08 17.08 2.86
CA ALA A 162 -3.43 17.49 2.45
C ALA A 162 -3.44 18.73 1.56
N ASN A 163 -2.43 19.60 1.69
CA ASN A 163 -2.24 20.77 0.85
C ASN A 163 -1.52 20.42 -0.46
N GLY A 164 -1.61 21.26 -1.47
CA GLY A 164 -0.88 21.11 -2.72
C GLY A 164 -1.45 20.07 -3.68
N ASN A 165 -2.77 19.91 -3.70
CA ASN A 165 -3.48 19.03 -4.63
C ASN A 165 -3.05 17.56 -4.53
N ASN A 166 -2.83 17.06 -3.31
CA ASN A 166 -2.57 15.67 -3.03
C ASN A 166 -3.87 14.94 -2.67
N ASP A 167 -4.03 13.73 -3.22
CA ASP A 167 -5.13 12.84 -2.86
C ASP A 167 -4.74 12.04 -1.60
N VAL A 168 -5.12 12.57 -0.45
CA VAL A 168 -4.77 11.96 0.85
C VAL A 168 -5.66 10.77 1.22
N ASP A 169 -6.77 10.58 0.52
CA ASP A 169 -7.70 9.47 0.78
C ASP A 169 -7.64 8.38 -0.31
N SER A 170 -6.76 8.53 -1.31
CA SER A 170 -6.61 7.53 -2.37
C SER A 170 -6.10 6.19 -1.83
N PRO A 171 -6.82 5.08 -2.05
CA PRO A 171 -6.32 3.76 -1.74
C PRO A 171 -5.23 3.32 -2.72
N LEU A 172 -4.47 2.30 -2.36
CA LEU A 172 -3.48 1.67 -3.22
C LEU A 172 -4.10 1.27 -4.55
N LYS A 173 -3.55 1.78 -5.64
CA LYS A 173 -3.95 1.46 -7.01
C LYS A 173 -3.23 0.23 -7.53
N THR A 174 -3.89 -0.51 -8.40
CA THR A 174 -3.26 -1.60 -9.15
C THR A 174 -2.47 -1.01 -10.32
N PHE A 175 -1.19 -1.31 -10.39
CA PHE A 175 -0.32 -0.92 -11.50
C PHE A 175 0.83 -1.91 -11.64
N CYS A 176 1.47 -1.96 -12.80
CA CYS A 176 2.69 -2.74 -13.00
C CYS A 176 3.85 -1.89 -13.51
N ALA A 177 5.04 -2.44 -13.31
CA ALA A 177 6.27 -1.95 -13.91
C ALA A 177 7.16 -3.12 -14.31
N THR A 178 8.04 -2.86 -15.26
CA THR A 178 9.03 -3.81 -15.76
C THR A 178 10.25 -3.81 -14.85
N LEU A 179 10.73 -4.99 -14.45
CA LEU A 179 11.97 -5.15 -13.70
C LEU A 179 13.16 -5.41 -14.61
N LEU A 180 12.93 -6.25 -15.62
CA LEU A 180 13.97 -6.63 -16.56
C LEU A 180 13.38 -6.66 -17.95
N ALA A 181 13.94 -5.84 -18.83
CA ALA A 181 13.85 -5.93 -20.27
C ALA A 181 15.25 -5.72 -20.84
N PRO A 182 15.66 -6.45 -21.88
CA PRO A 182 16.98 -6.24 -22.48
C PRO A 182 17.03 -4.87 -23.13
N SER A 183 18.10 -4.10 -22.91
CA SER A 183 18.35 -2.84 -23.64
C SER A 183 18.71 -3.10 -25.12
N LYS A 184 19.29 -4.27 -25.39
CA LYS A 184 19.61 -4.77 -26.72
C LYS A 184 19.36 -6.28 -26.79
N THR A 185 18.78 -6.75 -27.90
CA THR A 185 18.52 -8.17 -28.14
C THR A 185 18.79 -8.54 -29.59
N PRO A 186 19.23 -9.78 -29.90
CA PRO A 186 19.40 -10.23 -31.28
C PRO A 186 18.06 -10.28 -32.04
N ALA A 187 18.13 -10.00 -33.33
CA ALA A 187 16.96 -10.07 -34.20
C ALA A 187 16.34 -11.48 -34.22
N ARG A 188 15.01 -11.54 -34.27
CA ARG A 188 14.21 -12.77 -34.37
C ARG A 188 14.41 -13.78 -33.23
N GLN A 189 15.08 -13.40 -32.14
CA GLN A 189 15.18 -14.21 -30.93
C GLN A 189 14.06 -13.84 -29.93
N PRO A 190 13.51 -14.79 -29.19
CA PRO A 190 12.53 -14.53 -28.15
C PRO A 190 13.07 -13.55 -27.12
N ILE A 191 12.23 -12.61 -26.68
CA ILE A 191 12.60 -11.52 -25.77
C ILE A 191 11.99 -11.81 -24.38
N PRO A 192 12.82 -12.19 -23.38
CA PRO A 192 12.34 -12.37 -22.01
C PRO A 192 12.13 -11.02 -21.34
N ILE A 193 10.95 -10.83 -20.76
CA ILE A 193 10.57 -9.62 -20.03
C ILE A 193 9.95 -10.06 -18.71
N THR A 194 10.36 -9.44 -17.63
CA THR A 194 9.80 -9.67 -16.31
C THR A 194 9.46 -8.37 -15.62
N GLY A 195 8.53 -8.43 -14.70
CA GLY A 195 8.13 -7.27 -13.92
C GLY A 195 7.40 -7.62 -12.63
N TYR A 196 6.88 -6.60 -12.01
CA TYR A 196 5.99 -6.74 -10.87
C TYR A 196 4.69 -5.96 -11.11
N ALA A 197 3.65 -6.34 -10.38
CA ALA A 197 2.42 -5.58 -10.25
C ALA A 197 2.13 -5.35 -8.76
N GLN A 198 1.89 -4.11 -8.39
CA GLN A 198 1.21 -3.81 -7.14
C GLN A 198 -0.25 -4.20 -7.30
N VAL A 199 -0.74 -5.02 -6.40
CA VAL A 199 -2.14 -5.41 -6.37
C VAL A 199 -2.87 -4.47 -5.42
N GLY A 200 -3.55 -3.48 -5.96
CA GLY A 200 -4.30 -2.50 -5.19
C GLY A 200 -5.62 -3.05 -4.65
N ILE A 201 -6.46 -2.15 -4.16
CA ILE A 201 -7.76 -2.51 -3.58
C ILE A 201 -8.72 -3.14 -4.60
N SER A 202 -8.59 -2.80 -5.87
CA SER A 202 -9.43 -3.35 -6.95
C SER A 202 -8.97 -4.73 -7.46
N GLY A 203 -7.89 -5.30 -6.87
CA GLY A 203 -7.35 -6.58 -7.29
C GLY A 203 -6.55 -6.52 -8.60
N LEU A 204 -6.12 -7.69 -9.09
CA LEU A 204 -5.37 -7.83 -10.34
C LEU A 204 -5.88 -9.03 -11.11
N SER A 205 -6.43 -8.78 -12.30
CA SER A 205 -6.89 -9.82 -13.22
C SER A 205 -5.82 -10.22 -14.23
N ARG A 206 -5.18 -9.24 -14.87
CA ARG A 206 -4.19 -9.47 -15.93
C ARG A 206 -3.08 -8.44 -15.91
N VAL A 207 -1.92 -8.84 -16.42
CA VAL A 207 -0.84 -7.94 -16.84
C VAL A 207 -0.69 -8.08 -18.34
N GLN A 208 -0.57 -6.98 -19.03
CA GLN A 208 -0.46 -6.93 -20.49
C GLN A 208 0.79 -6.17 -20.91
N VAL A 209 1.39 -6.63 -22.00
CA VAL A 209 2.57 -6.04 -22.61
C VAL A 209 2.29 -5.76 -24.08
N TRP A 210 2.75 -4.62 -24.56
CA TRP A 210 2.72 -4.25 -25.95
C TRP A 210 4.08 -3.70 -26.39
N ILE A 211 4.61 -4.24 -27.49
CA ILE A 211 5.84 -3.78 -28.12
C ILE A 211 5.51 -3.30 -29.53
N HIS A 212 5.96 -2.10 -29.87
CA HIS A 212 5.80 -1.54 -31.20
C HIS A 212 7.10 -0.88 -31.67
N ASN A 213 7.27 -0.73 -32.97
CA ASN A 213 8.41 0.03 -33.51
C ASN A 213 8.30 1.48 -33.01
N SER A 214 9.40 2.06 -32.54
CA SER A 214 9.41 3.42 -31.96
C SER A 214 9.09 4.50 -33.00
N LYS A 215 9.21 4.17 -34.30
CA LYS A 215 8.86 5.07 -35.46
C LYS A 215 7.39 4.96 -35.86
N ASP A 216 6.65 3.99 -35.36
CA ASP A 216 5.24 3.84 -35.67
C ASP A 216 4.44 5.05 -35.23
N LYS A 217 3.55 5.52 -36.09
CA LYS A 217 2.58 6.56 -35.69
C LYS A 217 1.55 5.96 -34.78
N LEU A 218 1.51 6.42 -33.53
CA LEU A 218 0.50 6.00 -32.59
C LEU A 218 -0.87 6.58 -32.96
N PRO A 219 -1.97 5.86 -32.68
CA PRO A 219 -3.32 6.34 -32.99
C PRO A 219 -3.60 7.68 -32.32
N GLN A 220 -4.02 8.66 -33.12
CA GLN A 220 -4.49 9.94 -32.58
C GLN A 220 -5.84 9.71 -31.90
N GLY A 221 -6.01 10.25 -30.69
CA GLY A 221 -7.26 10.14 -29.93
C GLY A 221 -7.35 8.92 -29.01
N ASP A 222 -6.53 7.89 -29.18
CA ASP A 222 -6.43 6.76 -28.24
C ASP A 222 -5.28 6.97 -27.22
N ARG A 223 -5.47 7.94 -26.33
CA ARG A 223 -4.50 8.35 -25.31
C ARG A 223 -3.99 7.21 -24.45
N PHE A 224 -4.76 6.14 -24.31
CA PHE A 224 -4.46 5.02 -23.40
C PHE A 224 -4.21 3.72 -24.15
N TYR A 225 -4.06 3.79 -25.47
CA TYR A 225 -3.74 2.63 -26.30
C TYR A 225 -4.75 1.49 -26.13
N SER A 226 -6.03 1.82 -26.03
CA SER A 226 -7.09 0.85 -25.77
C SER A 226 -7.21 -0.19 -26.89
N GLN A 227 -6.94 0.20 -28.12
CA GLN A 227 -7.01 -0.64 -29.33
C GLN A 227 -5.66 -1.29 -29.71
N ALA A 228 -4.59 -1.06 -28.94
CA ALA A 228 -3.30 -1.65 -29.24
C ALA A 228 -3.32 -3.20 -29.09
N PRO A 229 -2.45 -3.93 -29.82
CA PRO A 229 -2.41 -5.39 -29.77
C PRO A 229 -1.69 -5.87 -28.50
N TRP A 230 -2.27 -5.62 -27.35
CA TRP A 230 -1.77 -6.05 -26.08
C TRP A 230 -1.71 -7.58 -25.98
N ARG A 231 -0.65 -8.10 -25.39
CA ARG A 231 -0.45 -9.52 -25.11
C ARG A 231 -0.45 -9.75 -23.62
N ASP A 232 -1.17 -10.77 -23.16
CA ASP A 232 -1.19 -11.14 -21.74
C ASP A 232 0.17 -11.73 -21.31
N ALA A 233 0.70 -11.20 -20.23
CA ALA A 233 1.85 -11.77 -19.52
C ALA A 233 1.35 -12.74 -18.45
N ARG A 234 2.15 -13.76 -18.17
CA ARG A 234 1.86 -14.72 -17.11
C ARG A 234 2.13 -14.10 -15.75
N ILE A 235 1.15 -14.03 -14.90
CA ILE A 235 1.34 -13.75 -13.48
C ILE A 235 2.00 -15.00 -12.87
N LEU A 236 3.13 -14.80 -12.21
CA LEU A 236 3.89 -15.89 -11.61
C LEU A 236 3.18 -16.39 -10.34
N PRO A 237 3.40 -17.64 -9.93
CA PRO A 237 2.87 -18.17 -8.67
C PRO A 237 3.24 -17.32 -7.47
N PRO A 238 2.57 -17.48 -6.32
CA PRO A 238 2.97 -16.86 -5.07
C PRO A 238 4.46 -17.08 -4.78
N PRO A 239 5.14 -16.08 -4.17
CA PRO A 239 6.54 -16.26 -3.79
C PRO A 239 6.66 -17.35 -2.71
N GLN A 240 7.80 -18.01 -2.66
CA GLN A 240 8.11 -18.95 -1.58
C GLN A 240 8.36 -18.22 -0.26
N ALA A 241 8.99 -17.02 -0.31
CA ALA A 241 9.23 -16.17 0.86
C ALA A 241 8.44 -14.85 0.78
N TRP A 242 7.84 -14.45 1.90
CA TRP A 242 6.89 -13.32 2.00
C TRP A 242 7.47 -12.02 2.56
N GLY A 243 8.76 -11.88 2.53
CA GLY A 243 9.51 -10.76 3.08
C GLY A 243 10.24 -11.14 4.35
N GLY A 244 11.47 -10.59 4.52
CA GLY A 244 12.36 -11.01 5.60
C GLY A 244 12.68 -12.50 5.58
N ASP A 245 12.61 -13.12 4.40
CA ASP A 245 12.86 -14.55 4.16
C ASP A 245 11.91 -15.50 4.93
N ILE A 246 10.72 -15.03 5.31
CA ILE A 246 9.70 -15.88 5.92
C ILE A 246 9.13 -16.83 4.85
N GLU A 247 9.41 -18.10 4.97
CA GLU A 247 8.83 -19.13 4.11
C GLU A 247 7.37 -19.42 4.45
N GLY A 248 6.63 -20.04 3.51
CA GLY A 248 5.20 -20.27 3.66
C GLY A 248 4.83 -21.06 4.92
N ASP A 249 5.62 -22.03 5.34
CA ASP A 249 5.42 -22.84 6.54
C ASP A 249 5.72 -22.09 7.85
N GLN A 250 6.46 -20.97 7.78
CA GLN A 250 6.79 -20.10 8.91
C GLN A 250 5.78 -18.95 9.08
N ILE A 251 4.82 -18.81 8.16
CA ILE A 251 3.77 -17.81 8.29
C ILE A 251 2.85 -18.20 9.46
N PRO A 252 2.64 -17.29 10.44
CA PRO A 252 1.73 -17.57 11.56
C PRO A 252 0.33 -17.99 11.08
N VAL A 253 -0.24 -19.01 11.70
CA VAL A 253 -1.50 -19.67 11.29
C VAL A 253 -2.68 -18.70 11.19
N ASP A 254 -2.69 -17.65 12.01
CA ASP A 254 -3.74 -16.64 12.09
C ASP A 254 -3.48 -15.39 11.19
N THR A 255 -2.54 -15.49 10.23
CA THR A 255 -2.29 -14.41 9.28
C THR A 255 -3.43 -14.31 8.28
N LEU A 256 -4.10 -13.16 8.25
CA LEU A 256 -5.23 -12.90 7.34
C LEU A 256 -4.83 -13.08 5.88
N GLY A 257 -5.69 -13.74 5.10
CA GLY A 257 -5.47 -14.04 3.69
C GLY A 257 -4.62 -15.28 3.43
N PHE A 258 -4.17 -15.98 4.49
CA PHE A 258 -3.44 -17.25 4.37
C PHE A 258 -4.21 -18.42 4.98
N GLU A 259 -3.99 -19.58 4.40
CA GLU A 259 -4.39 -20.86 4.95
C GLU A 259 -3.23 -21.83 4.78
N LYS A 260 -2.77 -22.44 5.90
CA LYS A 260 -1.63 -23.38 5.92
C LYS A 260 -0.39 -22.84 5.19
N GLY A 261 -0.05 -21.56 5.43
CA GLY A 261 1.10 -20.89 4.82
C GLY A 261 0.96 -20.52 3.35
N ARG A 262 -0.21 -20.72 2.74
CA ARG A 262 -0.49 -20.37 1.34
C ARG A 262 -1.54 -19.27 1.26
N PRO A 263 -1.43 -18.34 0.29
CA PRO A 263 -2.47 -17.34 0.09
C PRO A 263 -3.77 -18.01 -0.34
N GLN A 264 -4.88 -17.59 0.27
CA GLN A 264 -6.23 -18.09 -0.07
C GLN A 264 -6.67 -17.66 -1.48
N THR A 265 -6.16 -16.52 -1.94
CA THR A 265 -6.39 -16.00 -3.29
C THR A 265 -5.07 -15.52 -3.88
N TRP A 266 -4.90 -15.65 -5.20
CA TRP A 266 -3.73 -15.14 -5.89
C TRP A 266 -4.10 -14.57 -7.27
N PRO A 267 -3.63 -13.34 -7.63
CA PRO A 267 -2.82 -12.41 -6.82
C PRO A 267 -3.59 -11.85 -5.62
N MET A 268 -2.90 -11.75 -4.47
CA MET A 268 -3.51 -11.27 -3.24
C MET A 268 -3.57 -9.74 -3.23
N ARG A 269 -4.74 -9.17 -2.93
CA ARG A 269 -4.90 -7.71 -2.77
C ARG A 269 -3.95 -7.15 -1.71
N LEU A 270 -3.57 -5.91 -1.89
CA LEU A 270 -2.67 -5.14 -1.03
C LEU A 270 -1.24 -5.68 -0.97
N THR A 271 -0.86 -6.58 -1.89
CA THR A 271 0.48 -7.15 -1.99
C THR A 271 1.11 -6.86 -3.35
N LYS A 272 2.17 -7.57 -3.65
CA LYS A 272 2.90 -7.50 -4.92
C LYS A 272 2.94 -8.88 -5.57
N ALA A 273 2.60 -8.95 -6.85
CA ALA A 273 2.80 -10.13 -7.69
C ALA A 273 3.91 -9.88 -8.72
N HIS A 274 4.61 -10.94 -9.11
CA HIS A 274 5.55 -10.90 -10.22
C HIS A 274 4.89 -11.42 -11.49
N TRP A 275 5.36 -10.95 -12.64
CA TRP A 275 4.91 -11.40 -13.94
C TRP A 275 6.06 -11.59 -14.92
N ALA A 276 5.86 -12.42 -15.94
CA ALA A 276 6.82 -12.67 -16.98
C ALA A 276 6.14 -12.93 -18.32
N ILE A 277 6.80 -12.58 -19.40
CA ILE A 277 6.42 -12.94 -20.76
C ILE A 277 7.67 -13.24 -21.57
N LEU A 278 7.57 -14.26 -22.44
CA LEU A 278 8.54 -14.50 -23.50
C LEU A 278 7.90 -13.99 -24.81
N HIS A 279 8.25 -12.76 -25.17
CA HIS A 279 7.71 -12.14 -26.39
C HIS A 279 8.37 -12.77 -27.62
N PRO A 280 7.64 -13.04 -28.71
CA PRO A 280 8.23 -13.50 -29.97
C PRO A 280 9.31 -12.55 -30.46
N GLY A 281 10.32 -13.10 -31.13
CA GLY A 281 11.39 -12.29 -31.70
C GLY A 281 10.89 -11.25 -32.70
N LEU A 282 11.58 -10.12 -32.78
CA LEU A 282 11.28 -9.00 -33.64
C LEU A 282 12.37 -8.81 -34.72
N PRO A 283 12.07 -8.18 -35.86
CA PRO A 283 13.08 -7.72 -36.80
C PRO A 283 14.02 -6.68 -36.18
N SER A 284 15.18 -6.44 -36.80
CA SER A 284 16.08 -5.37 -36.38
C SER A 284 15.38 -4.02 -36.41
N GLY A 285 15.59 -3.20 -35.37
CA GLY A 285 14.97 -1.88 -35.22
C GLY A 285 14.96 -1.35 -33.80
N GLU A 286 14.43 -0.15 -33.65
CA GLU A 286 14.19 0.49 -32.36
C GLU A 286 12.73 0.25 -31.93
N TYR A 287 12.53 -0.14 -30.68
CA TYR A 287 11.23 -0.56 -30.17
C TYR A 287 10.90 0.10 -28.84
N THR A 288 9.61 0.31 -28.62
CA THR A 288 9.05 0.76 -27.36
C THR A 288 8.21 -0.35 -26.72
N LEU A 289 8.59 -0.76 -25.53
CA LEU A 289 7.84 -1.66 -24.67
C LEU A 289 6.92 -0.86 -23.76
N ARG A 290 5.66 -1.29 -23.65
CA ARG A 290 4.69 -0.78 -22.70
C ARG A 290 4.11 -1.92 -21.88
N SER A 291 3.86 -1.66 -20.60
CA SER A 291 3.17 -2.61 -19.71
C SER A 291 1.99 -1.95 -19.00
N ARG A 292 0.92 -2.72 -18.78
CA ARG A 292 -0.25 -2.27 -18.02
C ARG A 292 -0.90 -3.42 -17.25
N THR A 293 -1.65 -3.07 -16.20
CA THR A 293 -2.55 -3.99 -15.50
C THR A 293 -3.98 -3.84 -15.97
N ILE A 294 -4.77 -4.91 -15.77
CA ILE A 294 -6.23 -4.88 -15.74
C ILE A 294 -6.65 -5.40 -14.38
N ASP A 295 -7.47 -4.64 -13.67
CA ASP A 295 -7.98 -5.03 -12.35
C ASP A 295 -9.12 -6.05 -12.46
N GLU A 296 -9.61 -6.55 -11.30
CA GLU A 296 -10.71 -7.52 -11.25
C GLU A 296 -12.05 -6.95 -11.72
N LYS A 297 -12.18 -5.63 -11.82
CA LYS A 297 -13.35 -4.93 -12.33
C LYS A 297 -13.29 -4.68 -13.85
N GLY A 298 -12.17 -5.06 -14.49
CA GLY A 298 -11.95 -4.85 -15.92
C GLY A 298 -11.36 -3.49 -16.26
N ASN A 299 -11.00 -2.65 -15.29
CA ASN A 299 -10.38 -1.35 -15.57
C ASN A 299 -8.92 -1.52 -15.91
N ALA A 300 -8.51 -0.97 -17.05
CA ALA A 300 -7.13 -0.97 -17.48
C ALA A 300 -6.36 0.24 -16.91
N GLN A 301 -5.08 0.04 -16.59
CA GLN A 301 -4.15 1.13 -16.34
C GLN A 301 -4.02 2.01 -17.60
N PRO A 302 -3.95 3.35 -17.48
CA PRO A 302 -3.86 4.13 -16.25
C PRO A 302 -5.24 4.33 -15.59
N LEU A 303 -5.29 4.12 -14.28
CA LEU A 303 -6.50 4.45 -13.53
C LEU A 303 -6.66 5.96 -13.37
N PRO A 304 -7.89 6.48 -13.21
CA PRO A 304 -8.12 7.90 -13.02
C PRO A 304 -7.28 8.49 -11.87
N ARG A 305 -6.73 9.67 -12.10
CA ARG A 305 -5.94 10.43 -11.12
C ARG A 305 -6.49 11.86 -11.06
N PRO A 306 -7.54 12.09 -10.25
CA PRO A 306 -8.20 13.39 -10.17
C PRO A 306 -7.30 14.49 -9.57
N TYR A 307 -6.27 14.09 -8.81
CA TYR A 307 -5.30 15.00 -8.21
C TYR A 307 -3.91 14.77 -8.81
N ALA A 308 -3.02 15.77 -8.71
CA ALA A 308 -1.66 15.68 -9.20
C ALA A 308 -0.88 14.51 -8.58
N LYS A 309 -1.14 14.20 -7.31
CA LYS A 309 -0.52 13.10 -6.56
C LYS A 309 -1.59 12.19 -5.98
N SER A 310 -2.04 11.21 -6.73
CA SER A 310 -3.04 10.22 -6.31
C SER A 310 -2.58 8.77 -6.53
N GLY A 311 -1.31 8.50 -6.31
CA GLY A 311 -0.68 7.20 -6.54
C GLY A 311 -0.27 6.99 -8.01
N HIS A 312 0.79 6.22 -8.21
CA HIS A 312 1.28 5.91 -9.55
C HIS A 312 0.31 4.95 -10.26
N ALA A 313 -0.04 5.27 -11.50
CA ALA A 313 -0.88 4.43 -12.35
C ALA A 313 -0.63 4.66 -13.85
N ALA A 314 0.47 5.35 -14.23
CA ALA A 314 0.82 5.57 -15.63
C ALA A 314 1.21 4.26 -16.31
N ILE A 315 0.93 4.15 -17.61
CA ILE A 315 1.49 3.08 -18.44
C ILE A 315 2.99 3.34 -18.58
N GLU A 316 3.79 2.34 -18.20
CA GLU A 316 5.25 2.41 -18.32
C GLU A 316 5.67 2.37 -19.80
N GLN A 317 6.82 2.98 -20.09
CA GLN A 317 7.45 2.99 -21.40
C GLN A 317 8.96 2.73 -21.25
N ILE A 318 9.48 1.77 -21.99
CA ILE A 318 10.90 1.43 -22.05
C ILE A 318 11.33 1.29 -23.50
N GLU A 319 12.40 1.98 -23.87
CA GLU A 319 13.01 1.88 -25.19
C GLU A 319 14.09 0.78 -25.21
N PHE A 320 14.17 0.02 -26.32
CA PHE A 320 15.21 -0.99 -26.52
C PHE A 320 15.48 -1.22 -28.02
N THR A 321 16.64 -1.81 -28.32
CA THR A 321 17.11 -2.07 -29.66
C THR A 321 17.12 -3.56 -29.97
N VAL A 322 16.71 -3.92 -31.18
CA VAL A 322 16.83 -5.25 -31.77
C VAL A 322 17.81 -5.20 -32.95
N GLY A 323 18.90 -5.97 -32.89
CA GLY A 323 19.89 -5.91 -33.94
C GLY A 323 20.90 -7.02 -33.93
#